data_9d9dd509fdc1c6d377537c0261e78b7c
#
_entry.id   9d9dd509fdc1c6d377537c0261e78b7c
#
_cell.length_a   1.000
_cell.length_b   1.000
_cell.length_c   1.000
_cell.angle_alpha   90.00
_cell.angle_beta   90.00
_cell.angle_gamma   90.00
#
_symmetry.space_group_name_H-M   'P 1'
#
loop_
_entity.id
_entity.type
_entity.pdbx_description
1 polymer ?
#
loop_
_entity_poly.entity_id
_entity_poly.type
_entity_poly.pdbx_seq_one_letter_code
_entity_poly.pdbx_strand_id
1 'polypeptide(L)' 'RRIRDIREDNDLTQQQIAEILGTSQTMYARYERGANELPIRHLIRLAEYYRLSTDYLLGLTNEKKPYPSKKIKTR' A
#
# COMPACT_ATOMS: atom_id res chain seq x y z
N ARG A 1 10.73 2.62 -5.28
CA ARG A 1 9.50 1.92 -5.28
C ARG A 1 8.35 2.80 -4.87
N ARG A 2 7.22 2.64 -5.48
CA ARG A 2 6.09 3.54 -5.29
C ARG A 2 5.61 3.64 -3.84
N ILE A 3 5.56 2.52 -3.11
CA ILE A 3 5.06 2.56 -1.74
C ILE A 3 5.96 3.37 -0.82
N ARG A 4 7.26 3.39 -1.07
CA ARG A 4 8.17 4.22 -0.30
C ARG A 4 7.89 5.70 -0.56
N ASP A 5 7.71 6.06 -1.83
CA ASP A 5 7.45 7.44 -2.20
C ASP A 5 6.16 7.94 -1.57
N ILE A 6 5.12 7.12 -1.59
CA ILE A 6 3.84 7.48 -1.00
C ILE A 6 3.99 7.67 0.50
N ARG A 7 4.73 6.76 1.16
CA ARG A 7 4.95 6.87 2.59
C ARG A 7 5.67 8.17 2.93
N GLU A 8 6.73 8.46 2.20
CA GLU A 8 7.51 9.68 2.44
C GLU A 8 6.70 10.94 2.16
N ASP A 9 5.87 10.91 1.12
CA ASP A 9 5.02 12.04 0.79
C ASP A 9 4.00 12.33 1.90
N ASN A 10 3.66 11.32 2.69
CA ASN A 10 2.71 11.48 3.80
C ASN A 10 3.43 11.65 5.14
N ASP A 11 4.73 11.84 5.11
CA ASP A 11 5.54 12.06 6.33
C ASP A 11 5.40 10.94 7.35
N LEU A 12 5.32 9.71 6.87
CA LEU A 12 5.19 8.55 7.73
C LEU A 12 6.50 7.78 7.78
N THR A 13 6.76 7.17 8.95
CA THR A 13 7.94 6.32 9.10
C THR A 13 7.62 4.89 8.71
N GLN A 14 8.64 4.10 8.45
CA GLN A 14 8.45 2.67 8.18
C GLN A 14 7.78 1.98 9.37
N GLN A 15 8.14 2.38 10.59
CA GLN A 15 7.54 1.79 11.78
C GLN A 15 6.04 2.06 11.85
N GLN A 16 5.62 3.27 11.51
CA GLN A 16 4.20 3.61 11.52
C GLN A 16 3.41 2.77 10.53
N ILE A 17 3.95 2.59 9.32
CA ILE A 17 3.26 1.77 8.34
C ILE A 17 3.28 0.30 8.75
N ALA A 18 4.40 -0.17 9.31
CA ALA A 18 4.47 -1.55 9.78
C ALA A 18 3.38 -1.83 10.82
N GLU A 19 3.14 -0.88 11.70
CA GLU A 19 2.09 -1.04 12.71
C GLU A 19 0.71 -1.10 12.07
N ILE A 20 0.47 -0.27 11.07
CA ILE A 20 -0.81 -0.29 10.36
C ILE A 20 -1.03 -1.64 9.68
N LEU A 21 0.03 -2.23 9.15
CA LEU A 21 -0.06 -3.52 8.48
C LEU A 21 0.00 -4.72 9.43
N GLY A 22 0.37 -4.48 10.68
CA GLY A 22 0.50 -5.57 11.63
C GLY A 22 1.75 -6.42 11.39
N THR A 23 2.82 -5.81 10.90
CA THR A 23 4.08 -6.49 10.66
C THR A 23 5.22 -5.74 11.34
N SER A 24 6.44 -6.27 11.28
CA SER A 24 7.59 -5.60 11.87
C SER A 24 8.14 -4.54 10.92
N GLN A 25 8.83 -3.56 11.51
CA GLN A 25 9.48 -2.53 10.71
C GLN A 25 10.52 -3.14 9.77
N THR A 26 11.25 -4.15 10.26
CA THR A 26 12.25 -4.84 9.45
C THR A 26 11.60 -5.50 8.23
N MET A 27 10.49 -6.17 8.42
CA MET A 27 9.81 -6.82 7.31
C MET A 27 9.23 -5.79 6.34
N TYR A 28 8.65 -4.72 6.85
CA TYR A 28 8.10 -3.70 5.97
C TYR A 28 9.22 -3.06 5.12
N ALA A 29 10.40 -2.84 5.74
CA ALA A 29 11.53 -2.29 4.99
C ALA A 29 11.92 -3.21 3.84
N ARG A 30 11.79 -4.53 4.02
CA ARG A 30 12.10 -5.48 2.96
C ARG A 30 11.09 -5.37 1.82
N TYR A 31 9.84 -5.07 2.11
CA TYR A 31 8.85 -4.85 1.06
C TYR A 31 9.22 -3.62 0.23
N GLU A 32 9.66 -2.54 0.89
CA GLU A 32 10.03 -1.33 0.16
C GLU A 32 11.22 -1.54 -0.76
N ARG A 33 12.16 -2.37 -0.33
CA ARG A 33 13.35 -2.63 -1.14
C ARG A 33 13.10 -3.67 -2.22
N GLY A 34 11.98 -4.34 -2.19
CA GLY A 34 11.74 -5.42 -3.13
C GLY A 34 12.42 -6.72 -2.75
N ALA A 35 12.97 -6.81 -1.52
CA ALA A 35 13.60 -8.02 -1.06
C ALA A 35 12.59 -9.13 -0.79
N ASN A 36 11.36 -8.75 -0.44
CA ASN A 36 10.25 -9.67 -0.28
C ASN A 36 9.06 -9.12 -1.01
N GLU A 37 8.22 -9.99 -1.53
CA GLU A 37 7.00 -9.55 -2.17
C GLU A 37 5.98 -9.10 -1.14
N LEU A 38 5.27 -8.02 -1.44
CA LEU A 38 4.25 -7.51 -0.56
C LEU A 38 3.03 -8.43 -0.62
N PRO A 39 2.59 -9.01 0.49
CA PRO A 39 1.39 -9.84 0.47
C PRO A 39 0.17 -9.05 0.03
N ILE A 40 -0.76 -9.74 -0.62
CA ILE A 40 -1.96 -9.10 -1.11
C ILE A 40 -2.74 -8.42 0.02
N ARG A 41 -2.82 -9.04 1.18
CA ARG A 41 -3.54 -8.45 2.31
C ARG A 41 -2.94 -7.11 2.73
N HIS A 42 -1.61 -6.98 2.64
CA HIS A 42 -0.96 -5.73 2.96
C HIS A 42 -1.17 -4.69 1.86
N LEU A 43 -1.18 -5.13 0.61
CA LEU A 43 -1.46 -4.23 -0.51
C LEU A 43 -2.86 -3.63 -0.37
N ILE A 44 -3.84 -4.45 -0.05
CA ILE A 44 -5.21 -3.98 0.13
C ILE A 44 -5.28 -3.01 1.29
N ARG A 45 -4.60 -3.34 2.39
CA ARG A 45 -4.62 -2.47 3.57
C ARG A 45 -4.00 -1.10 3.27
N LEU A 46 -2.90 -1.08 2.50
CA LEU A 46 -2.28 0.18 2.12
C LEU A 46 -3.20 0.99 1.23
N ALA A 47 -3.88 0.33 0.28
CA ALA A 47 -4.81 1.02 -0.60
C ALA A 47 -5.94 1.66 0.21
N GLU A 48 -6.44 0.95 1.21
CA GLU A 48 -7.49 1.48 2.07
C GLU A 48 -6.98 2.64 2.92
N TYR A 49 -5.81 2.47 3.50
CA TYR A 49 -5.26 3.49 4.39
C TYR A 49 -4.97 4.79 3.64
N TYR A 50 -4.33 4.68 2.48
CA TYR A 50 -3.97 5.84 1.69
C TYR A 50 -5.10 6.34 0.80
N ARG A 51 -6.14 5.54 0.63
CA ARG A 51 -7.27 5.83 -0.25
C ARG A 51 -6.78 5.99 -1.68
N LEU A 52 -5.99 5.04 -2.11
CA LEU A 52 -5.40 5.00 -3.44
C LEU A 52 -5.74 3.65 -4.08
N SER A 53 -5.72 3.60 -5.41
CA SER A 53 -5.96 2.33 -6.10
C SER A 53 -4.77 1.40 -5.90
N THR A 54 -5.02 0.09 -5.90
CA THR A 54 -3.95 -0.88 -5.82
C THR A 54 -3.03 -0.78 -7.04
N ASP A 55 -3.60 -0.47 -8.21
CA ASP A 55 -2.79 -0.33 -9.41
C ASP A 55 -1.82 0.85 -9.30
N TYR A 56 -2.27 1.94 -8.66
CA TYR A 56 -1.38 3.08 -8.46
C TYR A 56 -0.24 2.69 -7.51
N LEU A 57 -0.55 1.95 -6.45
CA LEU A 57 0.47 1.49 -5.52
C LEU A 57 1.48 0.59 -6.19
N LEU A 58 1.05 -0.20 -7.16
CA LEU A 58 1.93 -1.09 -7.88
C LEU A 58 2.66 -0.41 -9.03
N GLY A 59 2.32 0.84 -9.32
CA GLY A 59 2.97 1.57 -10.40
C GLY A 59 2.43 1.24 -11.77
N LEU A 60 1.25 0.64 -11.84
CA LEU A 60 0.67 0.24 -13.11
C LEU A 60 -0.17 1.32 -13.78
N THR A 61 -0.49 2.36 -13.04
CA THR A 61 -1.30 3.46 -13.56
C THR A 61 -0.94 4.74 -12.81
N ASN A 62 -1.28 5.87 -13.37
CA ASN A 62 -1.16 7.16 -12.68
C ASN A 62 -2.48 7.57 -12.06
N GLU A 63 -3.53 6.74 -12.19
CA GLU A 63 -4.82 7.03 -11.60
C GLU A 63 -4.82 6.66 -10.13
N LYS A 64 -4.92 7.65 -9.26
CA LYS A 64 -4.86 7.44 -7.82
C LYS A 64 -6.18 6.99 -7.22
N LYS A 65 -7.28 7.35 -7.86
CA LYS A 65 -8.58 7.14 -7.27
C LYS A 65 -8.90 5.67 -7.07
N PRO A 66 -9.36 5.29 -5.88
CA PRO A 66 -9.69 3.89 -5.63
C PRO A 66 -10.87 3.45 -6.48
N TYR A 67 -10.92 2.15 -6.75
CA TYR A 67 -12.05 1.58 -7.45
C TYR A 67 -13.27 1.61 -6.54
N PRO A 68 -14.48 1.72 -7.09
CA PRO A 68 -15.68 1.73 -6.29
C PRO A 68 -16.07 0.31 -5.84
N SER A 69 -15.30 -0.23 -4.96
CA SER A 69 -15.36 -1.65 -4.63
C SER A 69 -16.69 -2.10 -4.06
N LYS A 70 -17.30 -1.28 -3.27
CA LYS A 70 -18.50 -1.75 -2.64
C LYS A 70 -19.64 -1.88 -3.53
N LYS A 71 -19.70 -1.10 -4.54
CA LYS A 71 -20.82 -1.12 -5.37
C LYS A 71 -20.89 -2.26 -6.26
N ILE A 72 -19.79 -2.89 -6.41
CA ILE A 72 -19.73 -3.94 -7.31
C ILE A 72 -20.48 -5.09 -6.97
N LYS A 73 -20.77 -5.32 -6.00
CA LYS A 73 -21.36 -6.38 -5.64
C LYS A 73 -22.53 -6.63 -6.16
N THR A 74 -22.92 -6.45 -6.66
CA THR A 74 -23.93 -6.68 -7.13
C THR A 74 -24.12 -7.61 -7.89
N ARG A 75 -23.78 -7.98 -8.03
CA ARG A 75 -23.90 -8.69 -8.60
C ARG A 75 -24.05 -9.37 -8.48
#